data_ed3c47bd6b69413d11941d6a87e82e4c
#
_entry.id   ed3c47bd6b69413d11941d6a87e82e4c
#
_cell.length_a   1.000
_cell.length_b   1.000
_cell.length_c   1.000
_cell.angle_alpha   90.00
_cell.angle_beta   90.00
_cell.angle_gamma   90.00
#
_symmetry.space_group_name_H-M   'P 1'
#
loop_
_entity.id
_entity.type
_entity.pdbx_description
1 polymer ?
#
loop_
_entity_poly.entity_id
_entity_poly.type
_entity_poly.pdbx_seq_one_letter_code
_entity_poly.pdbx_strand_id
1 'polypeptide(L)'
;MTQSNEASLPGSKINYRVHPNAKRYTMRDNAFSETKNGNFQYERVLSTQPGNKAAPILKVTISKDFTNLKISTVASNGVKKLNLYNNDQMEEARELAEFYLETFAKENVLEKV
;
A
#
# COMPACT_ATOMS: atom_id res chain seq x y z
N MET A 1 -17.61 -14.67 9.52
CA MET A 1 -16.94 -13.99 8.47
C MET A 1 -15.43 -13.91 8.70
N THR A 2 -14.73 -14.30 7.75
CA THR A 2 -13.28 -14.26 7.87
C THR A 2 -12.72 -12.91 7.48
N GLN A 3 -11.76 -12.45 8.22
CA GLN A 3 -10.99 -11.32 7.78
C GLN A 3 -10.08 -11.75 6.64
N SER A 4 -9.92 -10.90 5.66
CA SER A 4 -9.00 -11.16 4.58
C SER A 4 -7.59 -10.84 5.02
N ASN A 5 -6.68 -11.81 4.94
CA ASN A 5 -5.26 -11.57 5.16
C ASN A 5 -4.59 -11.04 3.90
N GLU A 6 -5.34 -11.02 2.81
CA GLU A 6 -4.83 -10.63 1.51
C GLU A 6 -5.45 -9.32 1.08
N ALA A 7 -4.69 -8.56 0.32
CA ALA A 7 -5.18 -7.31 -0.25
C ALA A 7 -4.52 -7.09 -1.60
N SER A 8 -5.17 -6.25 -2.40
CA SER A 8 -4.66 -5.88 -3.72
C SER A 8 -4.95 -4.41 -3.96
N LEU A 9 -4.26 -3.83 -4.93
CA LEU A 9 -4.65 -2.51 -5.43
C LEU A 9 -6.05 -2.63 -6.02
N PRO A 10 -6.92 -1.64 -5.81
CA PRO A 10 -8.24 -1.66 -6.43
C PRO A 10 -8.13 -1.85 -7.94
N GLY A 11 -8.78 -2.89 -8.45
CA GLY A 11 -8.75 -3.24 -9.87
C GLY A 11 -7.61 -4.17 -10.27
N SER A 12 -6.67 -4.44 -9.39
CA SER A 12 -5.55 -5.34 -9.69
C SER A 12 -5.94 -6.80 -9.42
N LYS A 13 -5.32 -7.70 -10.18
CA LYS A 13 -5.50 -9.14 -9.99
C LYS A 13 -4.41 -9.74 -9.12
N ILE A 14 -3.42 -8.94 -8.73
CA ILE A 14 -2.30 -9.41 -7.92
C ILE A 14 -2.63 -9.20 -6.46
N ASN A 15 -2.66 -10.30 -5.69
CA ASN A 15 -2.93 -10.24 -4.26
C ASN A 15 -1.64 -10.34 -3.48
N TYR A 16 -1.61 -9.68 -2.35
CA TYR A 16 -0.49 -9.69 -1.42
C TYR A 16 -0.99 -10.04 -0.04
N ARG A 17 -0.10 -10.53 0.79
CA ARG A 17 -0.34 -10.71 2.23
C ARG A 17 0.90 -10.27 2.98
N VAL A 18 0.79 -10.11 4.30
CA VAL A 18 1.94 -9.76 5.11
C VAL A 18 2.92 -10.93 5.07
N HIS A 19 4.20 -10.62 4.83
CA HIS A 19 5.23 -11.66 4.76
C HIS A 19 5.38 -12.32 6.14
N PRO A 20 5.52 -13.66 6.20
CA PRO A 20 5.63 -14.35 7.48
C PRO A 20 6.87 -13.95 8.29
N ASN A 21 7.88 -13.40 7.63
CA ASN A 21 9.10 -12.93 8.31
C ASN A 21 9.09 -11.43 8.59
N ALA A 22 7.97 -10.74 8.34
CA ALA A 22 7.89 -9.32 8.61
C ALA A 22 7.98 -9.06 10.11
N LYS A 23 8.82 -8.11 10.50
CA LYS A 23 9.04 -7.74 11.88
C LYS A 23 8.83 -6.24 12.04
N ARG A 24 8.80 -5.79 13.29
CA ARG A 24 8.61 -4.37 13.57
C ARG A 24 9.70 -3.52 12.92
N TYR A 25 10.95 -3.97 12.99
CA TYR A 25 12.04 -3.24 12.35
C TYR A 25 11.92 -3.24 10.83
N THR A 26 11.33 -4.30 10.25
CA THR A 26 11.07 -4.36 8.80
C THR A 26 10.14 -3.23 8.38
N MET A 27 9.10 -2.99 9.17
CA MET A 27 8.16 -1.91 8.88
C MET A 27 8.87 -0.56 8.95
N ARG A 28 9.65 -0.34 10.01
CA ARG A 28 10.37 0.91 10.20
C ARG A 28 11.37 1.17 9.08
N ASP A 29 12.07 0.11 8.64
CA ASP A 29 13.06 0.22 7.57
C ASP A 29 12.42 0.55 6.22
N ASN A 30 11.13 0.31 6.08
CA ASN A 30 10.38 0.56 4.86
C ASN A 30 9.42 1.74 4.98
N ALA A 31 9.70 2.65 5.89
CA ALA A 31 9.00 3.93 6.06
C ALA A 31 7.56 3.80 6.57
N PHE A 32 7.21 2.69 7.19
CA PHE A 32 5.94 2.58 7.88
C PHE A 32 5.99 3.34 9.19
N SER A 33 4.88 3.99 9.52
CA SER A 33 4.69 4.67 10.80
C SER A 33 3.78 3.85 11.68
N GLU A 34 4.00 3.89 12.98
CA GLU A 34 3.14 3.19 13.93
C GLU A 34 2.01 4.13 14.35
N THR A 35 0.76 3.63 14.28
CA THR A 35 -0.40 4.41 14.67
C THR A 35 -0.62 4.32 16.18
N LYS A 36 -1.58 5.12 16.69
CA LYS A 36 -1.92 5.10 18.11
C LYS A 36 -2.39 3.73 18.59
N ASN A 37 -3.01 2.96 17.69
CA ASN A 37 -3.50 1.63 18.02
C ASN A 37 -2.42 0.55 17.87
N GLY A 38 -1.22 0.94 17.49
CA GLY A 38 -0.11 0.01 17.30
C GLY A 38 -0.04 -0.62 15.92
N ASN A 39 -0.92 -0.24 15.02
CA ASN A 39 -0.86 -0.72 13.64
C ASN A 39 0.21 0.04 12.88
N PHE A 40 0.63 -0.51 11.73
CA PHE A 40 1.64 0.12 10.88
C PHE A 40 0.97 0.69 9.64
N GLN A 41 1.34 1.90 9.27
CA GLN A 41 0.74 2.60 8.14
C GLN A 41 1.82 3.20 7.26
N TYR A 42 1.62 3.07 5.94
CA TYR A 42 2.49 3.66 4.93
C TYR A 42 1.63 4.48 3.99
N GLU A 43 2.10 5.70 3.68
CA GLU A 43 1.43 6.56 2.71
C GLU A 43 2.47 7.14 1.77
N ARG A 44 2.16 7.14 0.47
CA ARG A 44 3.07 7.69 -0.52
C ARG A 44 2.30 8.34 -1.65
N VAL A 45 2.74 9.54 -2.04
CA VAL A 45 2.19 10.21 -3.21
C VAL A 45 2.68 9.50 -4.45
N LEU A 46 1.76 9.20 -5.36
CA LEU A 46 2.06 8.44 -6.57
C LEU A 46 2.34 9.39 -7.74
N SER A 47 3.45 10.11 -7.64
CA SER A 47 3.89 11.02 -8.70
C SER A 47 5.40 11.14 -8.69
N THR A 48 5.98 11.24 -9.89
CA THR A 48 7.41 11.51 -10.04
C THR A 48 7.69 13.02 -10.04
N GLN A 49 6.64 13.84 -10.07
CA GLN A 49 6.78 15.29 -10.12
C GLN A 49 6.65 15.88 -8.72
N PRO A 50 7.71 16.52 -8.19
CA PRO A 50 7.62 17.15 -6.87
C PRO A 50 6.54 18.24 -6.86
N GLY A 51 5.77 18.29 -5.78
CA GLY A 51 4.74 19.30 -5.63
C GLY A 51 3.45 19.04 -6.38
N ASN A 52 3.29 17.89 -7.00
CA ASN A 52 2.03 17.56 -7.67
C ASN A 52 0.95 17.29 -6.62
N LYS A 53 0.10 18.28 -6.38
CA LYS A 53 -0.92 18.21 -5.35
C LYS A 53 -2.16 17.44 -5.78
N ALA A 54 -2.25 17.08 -7.06
CA ALA A 54 -3.40 16.33 -7.59
C ALA A 54 -3.13 14.84 -7.69
N ALA A 55 -1.94 14.38 -7.34
CA ALA A 55 -1.57 12.98 -7.48
C ALA A 55 -2.29 12.11 -6.46
N PRO A 56 -2.65 10.88 -6.84
CA PRO A 56 -3.20 9.91 -5.87
C PRO A 56 -2.20 9.54 -4.80
N ILE A 57 -2.72 8.97 -3.72
CA ILE A 57 -1.89 8.52 -2.59
C ILE A 57 -2.11 7.03 -2.40
N LEU A 58 -1.02 6.28 -2.30
CA LEU A 58 -1.06 4.86 -1.93
C LEU A 58 -1.04 4.75 -0.42
N LYS A 59 -1.98 3.96 0.13
CA LYS A 59 -2.02 3.68 1.56
C LYS A 59 -1.92 2.18 1.79
N VAL A 60 -1.01 1.78 2.66
CA VAL A 60 -0.85 0.38 3.06
C VAL A 60 -0.91 0.34 4.58
N THR A 61 -1.79 -0.50 5.11
CA THR A 61 -1.93 -0.65 6.56
C THR A 61 -1.75 -2.11 6.92
N ILE A 62 -0.93 -2.36 7.93
CA ILE A 62 -0.67 -3.70 8.45
C ILE A 62 -1.02 -3.69 9.93
N SER A 63 -1.79 -4.68 10.38
CA SER A 63 -2.18 -4.78 11.77
C SER A 63 -0.97 -5.05 12.65
N LYS A 64 -1.07 -4.68 13.93
CA LYS A 64 0.05 -4.82 14.88
C LYS A 64 0.51 -6.26 15.07
N ASP A 65 -0.36 -7.22 14.81
CA ASP A 65 -0.04 -8.65 14.92
C ASP A 65 0.44 -9.24 13.59
N PHE A 66 0.57 -8.41 12.54
CA PHE A 66 1.06 -8.81 11.22
C PHE A 66 0.17 -9.83 10.52
N THR A 67 -1.12 -9.85 10.83
CA THR A 67 -2.04 -10.80 10.21
C THR A 67 -2.93 -10.17 9.16
N ASN A 68 -3.27 -8.90 9.29
CA ASN A 68 -4.21 -8.23 8.37
C ASN A 68 -3.49 -7.19 7.53
N LEU A 69 -3.84 -7.15 6.25
CA LEU A 69 -3.27 -6.21 5.30
C LEU A 69 -4.40 -5.45 4.62
N LYS A 70 -4.21 -4.15 4.46
CA LYS A 70 -5.13 -3.29 3.73
C LYS A 70 -4.33 -2.45 2.76
N ILE A 71 -4.71 -2.47 1.49
CA ILE A 71 -4.07 -1.67 0.44
C ILE A 71 -5.17 -0.84 -0.20
N SER A 72 -4.96 0.47 -0.28
CA SER A 72 -5.92 1.35 -0.93
C SER A 72 -5.20 2.49 -1.63
N THR A 73 -5.89 3.08 -2.60
CA THR A 73 -5.44 4.29 -3.27
C THR A 73 -6.54 5.32 -3.16
N VAL A 74 -6.16 6.54 -2.82
CA VAL A 74 -7.12 7.62 -2.58
C VAL A 74 -6.69 8.86 -3.36
N ALA A 75 -7.65 9.76 -3.52
CA ALA A 75 -7.36 11.05 -4.14
C ALA A 75 -6.45 11.88 -3.24
N SER A 76 -5.93 12.98 -3.77
CA SER A 76 -4.99 13.83 -3.06
C SER A 76 -5.53 14.38 -1.74
N ASN A 77 -6.86 14.45 -1.59
CA ASN A 77 -7.47 14.89 -0.34
C ASN A 77 -7.50 13.79 0.73
N GLY A 78 -7.10 12.56 0.38
CA GLY A 78 -7.03 11.46 1.32
C GLY A 78 -8.35 10.80 1.64
N VAL A 79 -9.44 11.19 1.00
CA VAL A 79 -10.79 10.74 1.36
C VAL A 79 -11.40 9.86 0.28
N LYS A 80 -11.35 10.30 -0.98
CA LYS A 80 -12.00 9.59 -2.07
C LYS A 80 -11.15 8.42 -2.54
N LYS A 81 -11.70 7.22 -2.52
CA LYS A 81 -11.00 6.04 -3.03
C LYS A 81 -10.95 6.07 -4.55
N LEU A 82 -9.83 5.65 -5.10
CA LEU A 82 -9.60 5.64 -6.54
C LEU A 82 -9.23 4.24 -7.00
N ASN A 83 -9.60 3.94 -8.25
CA ASN A 83 -9.18 2.74 -8.94
C ASN A 83 -8.23 3.14 -10.07
N LEU A 84 -6.95 2.79 -9.92
CA LEU A 84 -5.92 3.21 -10.87
C LEU A 84 -6.01 2.48 -12.21
N TYR A 85 -6.81 1.41 -12.29
CA TYR A 85 -6.94 0.60 -13.49
C TYR A 85 -8.13 0.99 -14.37
N ASN A 86 -8.97 1.90 -13.88
CA ASN A 86 -10.14 2.37 -14.63
C ASN A 86 -9.91 3.66 -15.39
N ASN A 87 -8.71 4.23 -15.31
CA ASN A 87 -8.45 5.54 -15.85
C ASN A 87 -7.07 5.56 -16.51
N ASP A 88 -7.04 5.82 -17.83
CA ASP A 88 -5.79 5.86 -18.56
C ASP A 88 -4.85 6.95 -18.07
N GLN A 89 -5.39 8.01 -17.48
CA GLN A 89 -4.58 9.10 -16.94
C GLN A 89 -3.86 8.71 -15.64
N MET A 90 -4.17 7.56 -15.10
CA MET A 90 -3.56 7.07 -13.87
C MET A 90 -2.43 6.07 -14.10
N GLU A 91 -1.93 5.98 -15.34
CA GLU A 91 -0.89 5.00 -15.67
C GLU A 91 0.36 5.18 -14.83
N GLU A 92 0.84 6.41 -14.68
CA GLU A 92 2.03 6.69 -13.87
C GLU A 92 1.80 6.28 -12.42
N ALA A 93 0.65 6.66 -11.85
CA ALA A 93 0.33 6.32 -10.47
C ALA A 93 0.23 4.81 -10.29
N ARG A 94 -0.37 4.11 -11.25
CA ARG A 94 -0.49 2.66 -11.22
C ARG A 94 0.89 2.00 -11.22
N GLU A 95 1.77 2.43 -12.11
CA GLU A 95 3.11 1.87 -12.19
C GLU A 95 3.91 2.09 -10.91
N LEU A 96 3.79 3.28 -10.32
CA LEU A 96 4.48 3.59 -9.07
C LEU A 96 3.92 2.73 -7.92
N ALA A 97 2.60 2.58 -7.85
CA ALA A 97 2.00 1.76 -6.81
C ALA A 97 2.47 0.30 -6.92
N GLU A 98 2.48 -0.25 -8.13
CA GLU A 98 2.95 -1.60 -8.35
C GLU A 98 4.44 -1.73 -7.99
N PHE A 99 5.23 -0.74 -8.32
CA PHE A 99 6.65 -0.73 -7.99
C PHE A 99 6.87 -0.77 -6.47
N TYR A 100 6.13 0.05 -5.73
CA TYR A 100 6.29 0.07 -4.27
C TYR A 100 5.85 -1.24 -3.63
N LEU A 101 4.79 -1.84 -4.12
CA LEU A 101 4.35 -3.13 -3.58
C LEU A 101 5.33 -4.25 -3.93
N GLU A 102 5.91 -4.21 -5.12
CA GLU A 102 6.97 -5.15 -5.50
C GLU A 102 8.20 -5.00 -4.60
N THR A 103 8.55 -3.76 -4.28
CA THR A 103 9.67 -3.47 -3.37
C THR A 103 9.38 -4.07 -1.99
N PHE A 104 8.16 -3.92 -1.50
CA PHE A 104 7.78 -4.51 -0.21
C PHE A 104 7.89 -6.03 -0.26
N ALA A 105 7.57 -6.64 -1.39
CA ALA A 105 7.72 -8.10 -1.52
C ALA A 105 9.20 -8.51 -1.46
N LYS A 106 10.08 -7.70 -2.03
CA LYS A 106 11.52 -7.97 -1.98
C LYS A 106 12.10 -7.76 -0.58
N GLU A 107 11.51 -6.84 0.19
CA GLU A 107 12.01 -6.47 1.52
C GLU A 107 11.36 -7.26 2.64
N ASN A 108 10.62 -8.31 2.32
CA ASN A 108 9.95 -9.17 3.30
C ASN A 108 8.88 -8.44 4.12
N VAL A 109 8.31 -7.38 3.56
CA VAL A 109 7.15 -6.71 4.15
C VAL A 109 5.88 -7.43 3.71
N LEU A 110 5.79 -7.72 2.42
CA LEU A 110 4.65 -8.39 1.82
C LEU A 110 5.11 -9.60 1.04
N GLU A 111 4.14 -10.41 0.64
CA GLU A 111 4.37 -11.61 -0.15
C GLU A 111 3.25 -11.73 -1.16
N LYS A 112 3.58 -12.03 -2.41
CA LYS A 112 2.56 -12.28 -3.43
C LYS A 112 1.89 -13.61 -3.15
N VAL A 113 0.58 -13.62 -3.33
CA VAL A 113 -0.22 -14.82 -3.10
C VAL A 113 -0.51 -15.50 -4.43
#